data_dd49e9a007dec47623f8d04bc394f51d
#
_entry.id   dd49e9a007dec47623f8d04bc394f51d
#
_cell.length_a   1.000
_cell.length_b   1.000
_cell.length_c   1.000
_cell.angle_alpha   90.00
_cell.angle_beta   90.00
_cell.angle_gamma   90.00
#
_symmetry.space_group_name_H-M   'P 1'
#
loop_
_entity.id
_entity.type
_entity.pdbx_description
1 polymer ?
#
loop_
_entity_poly.entity_id
_entity_poly.type
_entity_poly.pdbx_seq_one_letter_code
_entity_poly.pdbx_strand_id
1 'polypeptide(L)'
;MNRITTYIRQSLQDIYPPEEVKALSMLICCDMLGLDELDIYMGKDIILSECKQRELENIIFRLQKNEPIQYIRGFAEFCGRNFKVASGVLIPRPETAELVELIVKENPNARRLLDIGTG
;
A
#
# COMPACT_ATOMS: atom_id res chain seq x y z
N MET A 1 2.22 7.19 21.38
CA MET A 1 1.40 6.65 20.28
C MET A 1 0.12 7.47 20.18
N ASN A 2 -0.24 7.95 19.02
CA ASN A 2 -1.43 8.78 18.86
C ASN A 2 -2.72 7.94 18.75
N ARG A 3 -3.87 8.62 18.79
CA ARG A 3 -5.19 7.96 18.73
C ARG A 3 -5.41 7.22 17.41
N ILE A 4 -4.90 7.76 16.31
CA ILE A 4 -5.08 7.18 14.96
C ILE A 4 -4.33 5.85 14.85
N THR A 5 -3.07 5.81 15.21
CA THR A 5 -2.27 4.57 15.18
C THR A 5 -2.79 3.53 16.17
N THR A 6 -3.27 3.97 17.34
CA THR A 6 -3.89 3.07 18.31
C THR A 6 -5.17 2.46 17.75
N TYR A 7 -6.03 3.26 17.13
CA TYR A 7 -7.25 2.78 16.46
C TYR A 7 -6.95 1.76 15.37
N ILE A 8 -6.00 2.05 14.50
CA ILE A 8 -5.60 1.14 13.42
C ILE A 8 -5.10 -0.18 14.00
N ARG A 9 -4.22 -0.13 14.98
CA ARG A 9 -3.67 -1.32 15.63
C ARG A 9 -4.76 -2.17 16.26
N GLN A 10 -5.63 -1.59 17.05
CA GLN A 10 -6.72 -2.30 17.71
C GLN A 10 -7.69 -2.94 16.72
N SER A 11 -7.92 -2.28 15.59
CA SER A 11 -8.83 -2.77 14.56
C SER A 11 -8.26 -3.93 13.74
N LEU A 12 -6.94 -4.00 13.59
CA LEU A 12 -6.28 -4.95 12.68
C LEU A 12 -5.46 -6.03 13.40
N GLN A 13 -5.22 -5.93 14.69
CA GLN A 13 -4.31 -6.83 15.41
C GLN A 13 -4.73 -8.30 15.39
N ASP A 14 -6.01 -8.59 15.24
CA ASP A 14 -6.53 -9.97 15.20
C ASP A 14 -6.48 -10.58 13.78
N ILE A 15 -6.18 -9.79 12.78
CA ILE A 15 -6.23 -10.19 11.36
C ILE A 15 -4.83 -10.25 10.76
N TYR A 16 -3.96 -9.31 11.13
CA TYR A 16 -2.61 -9.16 10.59
C TYR A 16 -1.55 -9.31 11.67
N PRO A 17 -0.35 -9.81 11.30
CA PRO A 17 0.80 -9.85 12.23
C PRO A 17 1.19 -8.44 12.68
N PRO A 18 1.78 -8.27 13.88
CA PRO A 18 2.15 -6.95 14.42
C PRO A 18 3.04 -6.11 13.50
N GLU A 19 3.98 -6.74 12.81
CA GLU A 19 4.88 -6.06 11.87
C GLU A 19 4.13 -5.51 10.66
N GLU A 20 3.17 -6.28 10.15
CA GLU A 20 2.33 -5.87 9.04
C GLU A 20 1.37 -4.76 9.46
N VAL A 21 0.80 -4.84 10.65
CA VAL A 21 -0.06 -3.78 11.20
C VAL A 21 0.72 -2.47 11.30
N LYS A 22 1.97 -2.53 11.74
CA LYS A 22 2.84 -1.34 11.82
C LYS A 22 3.08 -0.72 10.45
N ALA A 23 3.42 -1.55 9.47
CA ALA A 23 3.64 -1.09 8.11
C ALA A 23 2.36 -0.50 7.48
N LEU A 24 1.23 -1.15 7.68
CA LEU A 24 -0.07 -0.65 7.22
C LEU A 24 -0.43 0.68 7.90
N SER A 25 -0.17 0.81 9.20
CA SER A 25 -0.43 2.06 9.93
C SER A 25 0.34 3.24 9.33
N MET A 26 1.62 3.06 9.04
CA MET A 26 2.44 4.11 8.43
C MET A 26 1.97 4.45 7.02
N LEU A 27 1.65 3.44 6.22
CA LEU A 27 1.15 3.64 4.87
C LEU A 27 -0.19 4.40 4.87
N ILE A 28 -1.13 4.00 5.72
CA ILE A 28 -2.43 4.65 5.84
C ILE A 28 -2.28 6.10 6.30
N CYS A 29 -1.51 6.33 7.35
CA CYS A 29 -1.36 7.67 7.91
C CYS A 29 -0.63 8.62 6.94
N CYS A 30 0.48 8.20 6.38
CA CYS A 30 1.34 9.07 5.59
C CYS A 30 0.95 9.13 4.12
N ASP A 31 0.78 7.97 3.47
CA ASP A 31 0.52 7.92 2.03
C ASP A 31 -0.95 8.19 1.69
N MET A 32 -1.87 7.71 2.49
CA MET A 32 -3.30 7.80 2.20
C MET A 32 -3.98 9.00 2.85
N LEU A 33 -3.65 9.31 4.11
CA LEU A 33 -4.23 10.45 4.83
C LEU A 33 -3.36 11.71 4.75
N GLY A 34 -2.15 11.61 4.24
CA GLY A 34 -1.28 12.76 4.07
C GLY A 34 -0.71 13.34 5.35
N LEU A 35 -0.58 12.53 6.41
CA LEU A 35 -0.03 12.98 7.69
C LEU A 35 1.50 12.97 7.64
N ASP A 36 2.12 13.81 8.47
CA ASP A 36 3.58 13.87 8.58
C ASP A 36 4.10 12.65 9.33
N GLU A 37 5.07 11.96 8.74
CA GLU A 37 5.71 10.79 9.31
C GLU A 37 6.37 11.10 10.67
N LEU A 38 7.01 12.26 10.78
CA LEU A 38 7.64 12.68 12.04
C LEU A 38 6.62 12.86 13.15
N ASP A 39 5.47 13.46 12.86
CA ASP A 39 4.38 13.63 13.83
C ASP A 39 3.86 12.27 14.32
N ILE A 40 3.80 11.29 13.45
CA ILE A 40 3.38 9.93 13.80
C ILE A 40 4.42 9.27 14.71
N TYR A 41 5.72 9.37 14.40
CA TYR A 41 6.78 8.81 15.23
C TYR A 41 6.84 9.46 16.61
N MET A 42 6.59 10.75 16.70
CA MET A 42 6.59 11.47 17.98
C MET A 42 5.33 11.24 18.80
N GLY A 43 4.36 10.53 18.27
CA GLY A 43 3.10 10.24 18.96
C GLY A 43 2.18 11.43 19.10
N LYS A 44 2.33 12.45 18.28
CA LYS A 44 1.50 13.65 18.31
C LYS A 44 0.06 13.33 17.97
N ASP A 45 -0.88 13.77 18.82
CA ASP A 45 -2.30 13.63 18.54
C ASP A 45 -2.70 14.60 17.41
N ILE A 46 -3.32 14.04 16.38
CA ILE A 46 -3.79 14.76 15.21
C ILE A 46 -5.29 14.61 15.13
N ILE A 47 -5.99 15.74 14.94
CA ILE A 47 -7.43 15.73 14.72
C ILE A 47 -7.68 15.66 13.23
N LEU A 48 -8.32 14.55 12.79
CA LEU A 48 -8.70 14.38 11.39
C LEU A 48 -9.96 15.20 11.07
N SER A 49 -10.01 15.75 9.86
CA SER A 49 -11.25 16.30 9.31
C SER A 49 -12.31 15.18 9.21
N GLU A 50 -13.57 15.56 9.18
CA GLU A 50 -14.67 14.58 9.04
C GLU A 50 -14.50 13.72 7.79
N CYS A 51 -14.07 14.31 6.68
CA CYS A 51 -13.81 13.60 5.44
C CYS A 51 -12.70 12.57 5.59
N LYS A 52 -11.58 12.94 6.21
CA LYS A 52 -10.46 12.01 6.45
C LYS A 52 -10.81 10.94 7.47
N GLN A 53 -11.63 11.25 8.45
CA GLN A 53 -12.10 10.27 9.42
C GLN A 53 -12.94 9.18 8.74
N ARG A 54 -13.83 9.56 7.84
CA ARG A 54 -14.63 8.61 7.05
C ARG A 54 -13.76 7.77 6.13
N GLU A 55 -12.77 8.39 5.52
CA GLU A 55 -11.80 7.68 4.68
C GLU A 55 -11.03 6.63 5.48
N LEU A 56 -10.55 6.98 6.67
CA LEU A 56 -9.88 6.05 7.57
C LEU A 56 -10.78 4.87 7.94
N GLU A 57 -12.01 5.13 8.33
CA GLU A 57 -12.97 4.08 8.69
C GLU A 57 -13.26 3.14 7.52
N ASN A 58 -13.40 3.68 6.30
CA ASN A 58 -13.59 2.89 5.10
C ASN A 58 -12.38 2.00 4.79
N ILE A 59 -11.17 2.53 4.90
CA ILE A 59 -9.92 1.78 4.71
C ILE A 59 -9.86 0.62 5.69
N ILE A 60 -10.10 0.88 6.97
CA ILE A 60 -10.07 -0.16 8.02
C ILE A 60 -11.12 -1.23 7.76
N PHE A 61 -12.34 -0.84 7.40
CA PHE A 61 -13.41 -1.78 7.07
C PHE A 61 -13.02 -2.73 5.94
N ARG A 62 -12.42 -2.21 4.87
CA ARG A 62 -11.97 -3.00 3.72
C ARG A 62 -10.80 -3.93 4.10
N LEU A 63 -9.85 -3.45 4.90
CA LEU A 63 -8.76 -4.28 5.42
C LEU A 63 -9.24 -5.40 6.34
N GLN A 64 -10.26 -5.16 7.15
CA GLN A 64 -10.88 -6.19 8.00
C GLN A 64 -11.53 -7.31 7.18
N LYS A 65 -11.88 -7.04 5.93
CA LYS A 65 -12.37 -8.04 4.98
C LYS A 65 -11.24 -8.72 4.18
N ASN A 66 -10.00 -8.52 4.57
CA ASN A 66 -8.82 -9.03 3.88
C ASN A 66 -8.64 -8.53 2.44
N GLU A 67 -9.21 -7.36 2.11
CA GLU A 67 -8.97 -6.74 0.82
C GLU A 67 -7.52 -6.24 0.77
N PRO A 68 -6.75 -6.54 -0.30
CA PRO A 68 -5.37 -6.05 -0.42
C PRO A 68 -5.29 -4.53 -0.38
N ILE A 69 -4.32 -3.99 0.35
CA ILE A 69 -4.13 -2.54 0.48
C ILE A 69 -3.93 -1.86 -0.89
N GLN A 70 -3.33 -2.55 -1.85
CA GLN A 70 -3.14 -2.05 -3.20
C GLN A 70 -4.48 -1.75 -3.89
N TYR A 71 -5.48 -2.59 -3.71
CA TYR A 71 -6.82 -2.35 -4.25
C TYR A 71 -7.53 -1.19 -3.55
N ILE A 72 -7.34 -1.06 -2.24
CA ILE A 72 -7.91 0.04 -1.46
C ILE A 72 -7.27 1.37 -1.88
N ARG A 73 -5.97 1.38 -2.05
CA ARG A 73 -5.19 2.54 -2.49
C ARG A 73 -5.42 2.86 -3.98
N GLY A 74 -5.70 1.84 -4.78
CA GLY A 74 -5.98 1.97 -6.21
C GLY A 74 -4.76 1.87 -7.12
N PHE A 75 -3.58 1.68 -6.57
CA PHE A 75 -2.36 1.50 -7.35
C PHE A 75 -1.37 0.58 -6.64
N ALA A 76 -0.48 -0.02 -7.42
CA ALA A 76 0.63 -0.81 -6.93
C ALA A 76 1.93 -0.29 -7.54
N GLU A 77 2.97 -0.22 -6.73
CA GLU A 77 4.30 0.16 -7.19
C GLU A 77 5.00 -1.07 -7.79
N PHE A 78 5.55 -0.89 -8.99
CA PHE A 78 6.26 -1.95 -9.70
C PHE A 78 7.34 -1.32 -10.57
N CYS A 79 8.60 -1.78 -10.40
CA CYS A 79 9.77 -1.26 -11.13
C CYS A 79 9.86 0.27 -11.09
N GLY A 80 9.59 0.88 -9.92
CA GLY A 80 9.66 2.32 -9.73
C GLY A 80 8.50 3.12 -10.31
N ARG A 81 7.45 2.47 -10.76
CA ARG A 81 6.27 3.11 -11.33
C ARG A 81 5.00 2.68 -10.61
N ASN A 82 4.00 3.54 -10.61
CA ASN A 82 2.69 3.25 -10.06
C ASN A 82 1.73 2.80 -11.16
N PHE A 83 1.17 1.60 -11.00
CA PHE A 83 0.19 1.04 -11.92
C PHE A 83 -1.17 0.99 -11.26
N LYS A 84 -2.20 1.42 -11.96
CA LYS A 84 -3.58 1.29 -11.46
C LYS A 84 -3.94 -0.17 -11.28
N VAL A 85 -4.50 -0.48 -10.11
CA VAL A 85 -5.04 -1.81 -9.82
C VAL A 85 -6.43 -1.66 -9.21
N ALA A 86 -7.27 -2.65 -9.47
CA ALA A 86 -8.61 -2.77 -8.91
C ALA A 86 -8.96 -4.25 -8.86
N SER A 87 -10.08 -4.58 -8.22
CA SER A 87 -10.57 -5.96 -8.18
C SER A 87 -10.59 -6.56 -9.59
N GLY A 88 -10.02 -7.75 -9.74
CA GLY A 88 -9.87 -8.43 -11.03
C GLY A 88 -8.56 -8.18 -11.76
N VAL A 89 -7.77 -7.20 -11.33
CA VAL A 89 -6.42 -6.94 -11.87
C VAL A 89 -5.39 -7.60 -10.96
N LEU A 90 -4.49 -8.39 -11.53
CA LEU A 90 -3.42 -9.01 -10.77
C LEU A 90 -2.46 -7.96 -10.21
N ILE A 91 -2.23 -8.01 -8.90
CA ILE A 91 -1.24 -7.14 -8.26
C ILE A 91 0.16 -7.62 -8.65
N PRO A 92 1.03 -6.73 -9.21
CA PRO A 92 2.39 -7.12 -9.56
C PRO A 92 3.18 -7.65 -8.36
N ARG A 93 3.96 -8.69 -8.58
CA ARG A 93 4.75 -9.34 -7.53
C ARG A 93 6.23 -8.96 -7.61
N PRO A 94 6.94 -8.91 -6.46
CA PRO A 94 8.38 -8.59 -6.44
C PRO A 94 9.24 -9.52 -7.30
N GLU A 95 8.89 -10.80 -7.37
CA GLU A 95 9.62 -11.79 -8.17
C GLU A 95 9.58 -11.46 -9.66
N THR A 96 8.47 -10.91 -10.14
CA THR A 96 8.33 -10.44 -11.53
C THR A 96 9.22 -9.23 -11.79
N ALA A 97 9.39 -8.35 -10.81
CA ALA A 97 10.31 -7.21 -10.92
C ALA A 97 11.76 -7.67 -11.08
N GLU A 98 12.17 -8.72 -10.37
CA GLU A 98 13.50 -9.33 -10.52
C GLU A 98 13.70 -9.87 -11.94
N LEU A 99 12.68 -10.50 -12.52
CA LEU A 99 12.73 -10.98 -13.90
C LEU A 99 12.90 -9.82 -14.89
N VAL A 100 12.16 -8.72 -14.69
CA VAL A 100 12.28 -7.53 -15.55
C VAL A 100 13.69 -6.97 -15.49
N GLU A 101 14.28 -6.84 -14.30
CA GLU A 101 15.66 -6.36 -14.12
C GLU A 101 16.65 -7.26 -14.86
N LEU A 102 16.49 -8.56 -14.79
CA LEU A 102 17.35 -9.52 -15.46
C LEU A 102 17.25 -9.38 -17.00
N ILE A 103 16.03 -9.27 -17.51
CA ILE A 103 15.80 -9.09 -18.96
C ILE A 103 16.48 -7.83 -19.47
N VAL A 104 16.33 -6.71 -18.75
CA VAL A 104 16.94 -5.43 -19.13
C VAL A 104 18.46 -5.52 -19.06
N LYS A 105 19.00 -6.13 -18.03
CA LYS A 105 20.44 -6.30 -17.83
C LYS A 105 21.09 -7.14 -18.94
N GLU A 106 20.44 -8.23 -19.36
CA GLU A 106 20.98 -9.15 -20.36
C GLU A 106 20.74 -8.68 -21.81
N ASN A 107 19.84 -7.72 -22.02
CA ASN A 107 19.48 -7.25 -23.34
C ASN A 107 19.56 -5.72 -23.46
N PRO A 108 20.72 -5.10 -23.19
CA PRO A 108 20.82 -3.63 -23.11
C PRO A 108 20.58 -2.92 -24.45
N ASN A 109 20.74 -3.62 -25.58
CA ASN A 109 20.59 -3.06 -26.92
C ASN A 109 19.30 -3.48 -27.62
N ALA A 110 18.41 -4.19 -26.94
CA ALA A 110 17.13 -4.62 -27.51
C ALA A 110 16.24 -3.42 -27.76
N ARG A 111 15.66 -3.33 -28.97
CA ARG A 111 14.74 -2.26 -29.39
C ARG A 111 13.30 -2.72 -29.49
N ARG A 112 13.07 -4.02 -29.51
CA ARG A 112 11.74 -4.63 -29.62
C ARG A 112 11.58 -5.68 -28.54
N LEU A 113 10.40 -5.68 -27.94
CA LEU A 113 10.03 -6.65 -26.92
C LEU A 113 8.59 -7.08 -27.18
N LEU A 114 8.34 -8.37 -27.08
CA LEU A 114 6.99 -8.93 -27.13
C LEU A 114 6.67 -9.56 -25.79
N ASP A 115 5.60 -9.11 -25.18
CA ASP A 115 5.07 -9.68 -23.94
C ASP A 115 3.74 -10.37 -24.26
N ILE A 116 3.66 -11.68 -24.05
CA ILE A 116 2.49 -12.49 -24.33
C ILE A 116 1.76 -12.75 -23.00
N GLY A 117 0.47 -12.46 -22.97
CA GLY A 117 -0.36 -12.69 -21.78
C GLY A 117 -0.12 -11.66 -20.68
N THR A 118 0.03 -10.39 -21.04
CA THR A 118 0.35 -9.34 -20.08
C THR A 118 -0.81 -9.02 -19.12
N GLY A 119 -2.04 -9.34 -19.46
CA GLY A 119 -3.20 -9.08 -18.62
C GLY A 119 -3.74 -7.66 -18.65
#